data_3565ee4e20c2e96dfc24f4a50ad53370
#
_entry.id   3565ee4e20c2e96dfc24f4a50ad53370
#
_cell.length_a   1.000
_cell.length_b   1.000
_cell.length_c   1.000
_cell.angle_alpha   90.00
_cell.angle_beta   90.00
_cell.angle_gamma   90.00
#
_symmetry.space_group_name_H-M   'P 1'
#
loop_
_entity.id
_entity.type
_entity.pdbx_description
1 polymer ?
#
loop_
_entity_poly.entity_id
_entity_poly.type
_entity_poly.pdbx_seq_one_letter_code
_entity_poly.pdbx_strand_id
1 'polypeptide(L)'
;VVAVIDGQLFWLEDSGFPYNNPGYYTGDLSPSMYLTRPYAPLPERMAAFVKYQEALPKAIEQIKGNFKLPLPASYIDLGVNSFAGYASFFKTDVPAIFADVKDDALQARFKTSNAAAIRATQDMADWLKAQKPNATQAFALGSEKFAKMLHATELVDIPLDQLKAAGEADLARNLASLKMACDTYAAGKSLSQCMDKVNADKPEGGAVEGARKQLDGLRQFIIDKDLVTIPGTEQAKVEEAPPFNRWNFAYIEIPGPYEKGLPSVYYIAPPDPTWSKAEQAAYVPGKSVLLFTSAHEVWPGHFLQFLHSNRADWKFGQLFVGYAFAEGWAHYTEEMMFDAGLGDATPETHIGQLSEALLRDVRFVSAIGLHTGGMTMAQSEQMFKDKAFQDPGNARQQAARGTYDPAYLNYTLGKLMIMQLRQDWTAVHPGPHALKAFHDEFLNHGGPPIPLVRGQMLGSKPEAKLWIMPAA
;
A
#
# COMPACT_ATOMS: atom_id res chain seq x y z
N VAL A 1 2.62 6.94 21.26
CA VAL A 1 3.28 5.73 21.80
C VAL A 1 2.23 4.68 22.13
N VAL A 2 1.25 5.01 23.00
CA VAL A 2 0.24 4.04 23.46
C VAL A 2 -0.47 3.37 22.28
N ALA A 3 -1.00 4.14 21.32
CA ALA A 3 -1.66 3.59 20.14
C ALA A 3 -0.77 2.66 19.29
N VAL A 4 0.54 2.92 19.23
CA VAL A 4 1.47 2.01 18.53
C VAL A 4 1.63 0.70 19.30
N ILE A 5 1.74 0.76 20.63
CA ILE A 5 1.84 -0.44 21.48
C ILE A 5 0.55 -1.25 21.39
N ASP A 6 -0.61 -0.60 21.51
CA ASP A 6 -1.92 -1.27 21.47
C ASP A 6 -2.15 -1.94 20.10
N GLY A 7 -1.76 -1.26 19.02
CA GLY A 7 -1.80 -1.85 17.68
C GLY A 7 -0.91 -3.08 17.54
N GLN A 8 0.32 -3.01 18.07
CA GLN A 8 1.25 -4.17 18.07
C GLN A 8 0.71 -5.33 18.92
N LEU A 9 0.17 -5.03 20.10
CA LEU A 9 -0.46 -6.03 20.96
C LEU A 9 -1.67 -6.69 20.29
N PHE A 10 -2.51 -5.89 19.60
CA PHE A 10 -3.61 -6.46 18.84
C PHE A 10 -3.12 -7.49 17.81
N TRP A 11 -2.12 -7.16 17.00
CA TRP A 11 -1.61 -8.10 15.99
C TRP A 11 -0.95 -9.32 16.59
N LEU A 12 -0.26 -9.17 17.72
CA LEU A 12 0.47 -10.25 18.39
C LEU A 12 -0.47 -11.19 19.17
N GLU A 13 -1.43 -10.66 19.89
CA GLU A 13 -2.23 -11.41 20.89
C GLU A 13 -3.66 -11.67 20.44
N ASP A 14 -4.33 -10.67 19.83
CA ASP A 14 -5.76 -10.71 19.57
C ASP A 14 -6.12 -11.21 18.16
N SER A 15 -5.31 -10.86 17.16
CA SER A 15 -5.60 -11.16 15.74
C SER A 15 -5.64 -12.66 15.44
N GLY A 16 -4.81 -13.43 16.13
CA GLY A 16 -4.55 -14.84 15.84
C GLY A 16 -3.56 -15.04 14.69
N PHE A 17 -3.09 -13.99 14.04
CA PHE A 17 -2.20 -14.07 12.87
C PHE A 17 -0.88 -14.80 13.12
N PRO A 18 -0.21 -14.67 14.28
CA PRO A 18 0.99 -15.48 14.55
C PRO A 18 0.76 -16.98 14.46
N TYR A 19 -0.49 -17.43 14.64
CA TYR A 19 -0.85 -18.84 14.72
C TYR A 19 -1.55 -19.40 13.48
N ASN A 20 -1.95 -18.56 12.53
CA ASN A 20 -2.71 -19.01 11.36
C ASN A 20 -2.33 -18.34 10.04
N ASN A 21 -1.56 -17.24 10.07
CA ASN A 21 -1.21 -16.47 8.87
C ASN A 21 0.29 -16.50 8.57
N PRO A 22 0.77 -17.29 7.60
CA PRO A 22 2.16 -17.28 7.19
C PRO A 22 2.68 -15.89 6.75
N GLY A 23 1.80 -15.06 6.17
CA GLY A 23 2.10 -13.68 5.76
C GLY A 23 2.51 -12.77 6.91
N TYR A 24 2.07 -13.07 8.15
CA TYR A 24 2.47 -12.33 9.35
C TYR A 24 3.98 -12.22 9.52
N TYR A 25 4.71 -13.27 9.12
CA TYR A 25 6.16 -13.35 9.28
C TYR A 25 6.96 -12.91 8.05
N THR A 26 6.34 -12.83 6.88
CA THR A 26 7.09 -12.61 5.64
C THR A 26 7.74 -11.23 5.56
N GLY A 27 7.12 -10.20 6.15
CA GLY A 27 7.73 -8.88 6.25
C GLY A 27 9.03 -8.86 7.05
N ASP A 28 9.02 -9.51 8.22
CA ASP A 28 10.19 -9.60 9.11
C ASP A 28 11.32 -10.45 8.53
N LEU A 29 10.98 -11.37 7.63
CA LEU A 29 11.95 -12.20 6.91
C LEU A 29 12.48 -11.53 5.63
N SER A 30 12.08 -10.30 5.30
CA SER A 30 12.51 -9.63 4.07
C SER A 30 14.02 -9.38 4.05
N PRO A 31 14.72 -9.79 2.96
CA PRO A 31 16.13 -9.52 2.79
C PRO A 31 16.46 -8.14 2.26
N SER A 32 15.46 -7.31 1.92
CA SER A 32 15.61 -6.01 1.22
C SER A 32 16.68 -5.13 1.85
N MET A 33 16.70 -5.02 3.17
CA MET A 33 17.67 -4.18 3.89
C MET A 33 19.12 -4.46 3.49
N TYR A 34 19.48 -5.73 3.30
CA TYR A 34 20.85 -6.12 2.96
C TYR A 34 21.18 -5.94 1.48
N LEU A 35 20.17 -5.99 0.61
CA LEU A 35 20.32 -6.15 -0.83
C LEU A 35 20.09 -4.86 -1.62
N THR A 36 19.01 -4.13 -1.31
CA THR A 36 18.62 -2.93 -2.06
C THR A 36 19.18 -1.64 -1.48
N ARG A 37 19.51 -1.62 -0.17
CA ARG A 37 19.98 -0.41 0.51
C ARG A 37 21.51 -0.34 0.63
N PRO A 38 22.18 0.64 0.07
CA PRO A 38 23.65 0.82 0.16
C PRO A 38 24.07 1.49 1.48
N TYR A 39 23.62 0.96 2.64
CA TYR A 39 23.92 1.52 3.96
C TYR A 39 25.37 1.28 4.42
N ALA A 40 26.06 0.33 3.79
CA ALA A 40 27.46 -0.02 4.07
C ALA A 40 28.14 -0.55 2.79
N PRO A 41 29.47 -0.65 2.74
CA PRO A 41 30.19 -1.31 1.66
C PRO A 41 29.67 -2.74 1.39
N LEU A 42 29.70 -3.13 0.12
CA LEU A 42 29.11 -4.41 -0.30
C LEU A 42 29.64 -5.65 0.47
N PRO A 43 30.94 -5.78 0.82
CA PRO A 43 31.42 -6.88 1.63
C PRO A 43 30.80 -6.93 3.04
N GLU A 44 30.60 -5.78 3.66
CA GLU A 44 29.98 -5.69 4.99
C GLU A 44 28.50 -6.09 4.93
N ARG A 45 27.76 -5.64 3.91
CA ARG A 45 26.37 -6.05 3.69
C ARG A 45 26.26 -7.53 3.41
N MET A 46 27.19 -8.10 2.63
CA MET A 46 27.26 -9.53 2.38
C MET A 46 27.49 -10.33 3.68
N ALA A 47 28.41 -9.86 4.54
CA ALA A 47 28.68 -10.52 5.83
C ALA A 47 27.45 -10.51 6.75
N ALA A 48 26.71 -9.39 6.78
CA ALA A 48 25.45 -9.28 7.52
C ALA A 48 24.35 -10.18 6.92
N PHE A 49 24.24 -10.23 5.61
CA PHE A 49 23.29 -11.07 4.89
C PHE A 49 23.58 -12.57 5.10
N VAL A 50 24.84 -12.98 5.12
CA VAL A 50 25.21 -14.37 5.45
C VAL A 50 24.74 -14.76 6.85
N LYS A 51 24.92 -13.89 7.85
CA LYS A 51 24.40 -14.15 9.21
C LYS A 51 22.88 -14.28 9.24
N TYR A 52 22.16 -13.42 8.50
CA TYR A 52 20.73 -13.53 8.32
C TYR A 52 20.35 -14.90 7.72
N GLN A 53 21.01 -15.32 6.63
CA GLN A 53 20.73 -16.61 5.99
C GLN A 53 21.06 -17.81 6.91
N GLU A 54 22.11 -17.72 7.72
CA GLU A 54 22.48 -18.76 8.70
C GLU A 54 21.39 -18.94 9.78
N ALA A 55 20.68 -17.86 10.15
CA ALA A 55 19.60 -17.91 11.12
C ALA A 55 18.24 -18.36 10.55
N LEU A 56 18.04 -18.17 9.24
CA LEU A 56 16.75 -18.35 8.57
C LEU A 56 16.15 -19.76 8.72
N PRO A 57 16.90 -20.89 8.58
CA PRO A 57 16.34 -22.23 8.75
C PRO A 57 15.69 -22.44 10.12
N LYS A 58 16.37 -21.98 11.19
CA LYS A 58 15.85 -22.08 12.56
C LYS A 58 14.59 -21.21 12.74
N ALA A 59 14.60 -19.99 12.22
CA ALA A 59 13.44 -19.09 12.27
C ALA A 59 12.23 -19.70 11.57
N ILE A 60 12.40 -20.29 10.39
CA ILE A 60 11.33 -20.95 9.62
C ILE A 60 10.74 -22.15 10.39
N GLU A 61 11.57 -22.98 11.04
CA GLU A 61 11.06 -24.09 11.86
C GLU A 61 10.28 -23.60 13.08
N GLN A 62 10.69 -22.49 13.71
CA GLN A 62 9.94 -21.86 14.80
C GLN A 62 8.59 -21.34 14.30
N ILE A 63 8.56 -20.64 13.16
CA ILE A 63 7.34 -20.15 12.52
C ILE A 63 6.38 -21.30 12.23
N LYS A 64 6.88 -22.37 11.62
CA LYS A 64 6.10 -23.57 11.34
C LYS A 64 5.51 -24.19 12.59
N GLY A 65 6.30 -24.23 13.69
CA GLY A 65 5.85 -24.71 14.99
C GLY A 65 4.77 -23.87 15.66
N ASN A 66 4.61 -22.59 15.28
CA ASN A 66 3.56 -21.72 15.81
C ASN A 66 2.19 -22.01 15.20
N PHE A 67 2.12 -22.57 14.00
CA PHE A 67 0.85 -22.70 13.30
C PHE A 67 -0.09 -23.73 13.93
N LYS A 68 -1.34 -23.33 14.09
CA LYS A 68 -2.47 -24.16 14.54
C LYS A 68 -3.29 -24.56 13.30
N LEU A 69 -3.17 -25.83 12.93
CA LEU A 69 -3.88 -26.39 11.80
C LEU A 69 -5.38 -26.67 12.15
N PRO A 70 -6.29 -26.61 11.17
CA PRO A 70 -6.08 -26.27 9.76
C PRO A 70 -6.01 -24.74 9.51
N LEU A 71 -5.29 -24.33 8.46
CA LEU A 71 -5.13 -22.93 8.05
C LEU A 71 -6.18 -22.48 7.02
N PRO A 72 -6.48 -21.18 6.92
CA PRO A 72 -7.31 -20.65 5.83
C PRO A 72 -6.61 -20.82 4.46
N ALA A 73 -7.41 -21.15 3.43
CA ALA A 73 -6.90 -21.42 2.09
C ALA A 73 -6.12 -20.23 1.49
N SER A 74 -6.64 -19.02 1.61
CA SER A 74 -5.99 -17.79 1.14
C SER A 74 -4.66 -17.52 1.86
N TYR A 75 -4.56 -17.87 3.15
CA TYR A 75 -3.33 -17.71 3.93
C TYR A 75 -2.26 -18.75 3.51
N ILE A 76 -2.70 -19.97 3.21
CA ILE A 76 -1.81 -20.99 2.63
C ILE A 76 -1.26 -20.53 1.29
N ASP A 77 -2.11 -20.01 0.41
CA ASP A 77 -1.69 -19.53 -0.91
C ASP A 77 -0.72 -18.36 -0.81
N LEU A 78 -0.97 -17.40 0.09
CA LEU A 78 -0.04 -16.32 0.40
C LEU A 78 1.32 -16.85 0.86
N GLY A 79 1.33 -17.77 1.82
CA GLY A 79 2.56 -18.36 2.35
C GLY A 79 3.34 -19.15 1.31
N VAL A 80 2.65 -19.98 0.51
CA VAL A 80 3.28 -20.74 -0.59
C VAL A 80 3.97 -19.80 -1.57
N ASN A 81 3.27 -18.74 -2.02
CA ASN A 81 3.82 -17.77 -2.98
C ASN A 81 5.02 -17.01 -2.39
N SER A 82 4.91 -16.57 -1.13
CA SER A 82 5.97 -15.80 -0.47
C SER A 82 7.23 -16.64 -0.26
N PHE A 83 7.11 -17.83 0.32
CA PHE A 83 8.28 -18.67 0.63
C PHE A 83 8.92 -19.29 -0.62
N ALA A 84 8.12 -19.68 -1.63
CA ALA A 84 8.65 -20.09 -2.94
C ALA A 84 9.32 -18.91 -3.66
N GLY A 85 8.76 -17.70 -3.53
CA GLY A 85 9.37 -16.48 -4.03
C GLY A 85 10.74 -16.21 -3.42
N TYR A 86 10.91 -16.36 -2.11
CA TYR A 86 12.21 -16.27 -1.46
C TYR A 86 13.20 -17.33 -1.94
N ALA A 87 12.76 -18.59 -2.06
CA ALA A 87 13.62 -19.67 -2.57
C ALA A 87 14.12 -19.36 -3.98
N SER A 88 13.23 -18.93 -4.87
CA SER A 88 13.57 -18.53 -6.23
C SER A 88 14.57 -17.37 -6.25
N PHE A 89 14.28 -16.31 -5.50
CA PHE A 89 15.11 -15.11 -5.43
C PHE A 89 16.53 -15.42 -4.89
N PHE A 90 16.63 -16.17 -3.79
CA PHE A 90 17.93 -16.62 -3.26
C PHE A 90 18.72 -17.46 -4.28
N LYS A 91 18.02 -18.21 -5.13
CA LYS A 91 18.66 -19.06 -6.14
C LYS A 91 19.12 -18.28 -7.37
N THR A 92 18.32 -17.32 -7.85
CA THR A 92 18.50 -16.69 -9.17
C THR A 92 19.18 -15.33 -9.10
N ASP A 93 18.80 -14.49 -8.13
CA ASP A 93 19.13 -13.05 -8.15
C ASP A 93 20.26 -12.72 -7.17
N VAL A 94 20.19 -13.23 -5.95
CA VAL A 94 21.13 -12.90 -4.87
C VAL A 94 22.59 -13.20 -5.21
N PRO A 95 22.95 -14.32 -5.90
CA PRO A 95 24.34 -14.57 -6.27
C PRO A 95 24.98 -13.47 -7.13
N ALA A 96 24.20 -12.87 -8.03
CA ALA A 96 24.69 -11.78 -8.88
C ALA A 96 24.99 -10.49 -8.09
N ILE A 97 24.19 -10.19 -7.04
CA ILE A 97 24.38 -8.99 -6.20
C ILE A 97 25.73 -9.00 -5.50
N PHE A 98 26.22 -10.17 -5.07
CA PHE A 98 27.47 -10.30 -4.32
C PHE A 98 28.65 -10.85 -5.15
N ALA A 99 28.51 -10.99 -6.47
CA ALA A 99 29.54 -11.56 -7.34
C ALA A 99 30.88 -10.79 -7.32
N ASP A 100 30.83 -9.48 -7.07
CA ASP A 100 32.00 -8.62 -7.06
C ASP A 100 32.77 -8.60 -5.73
N VAL A 101 32.27 -9.23 -4.68
CA VAL A 101 32.97 -9.32 -3.40
C VAL A 101 34.15 -10.32 -3.52
N LYS A 102 35.37 -9.80 -3.37
CA LYS A 102 36.63 -10.55 -3.54
C LYS A 102 37.16 -11.07 -2.20
N ASP A 103 36.32 -11.77 -1.44
CA ASP A 103 36.67 -12.46 -0.19
C ASP A 103 36.25 -13.92 -0.33
N ASP A 104 37.21 -14.79 -0.59
CA ASP A 104 36.96 -16.22 -0.85
C ASP A 104 36.33 -16.95 0.34
N ALA A 105 36.70 -16.55 1.57
CA ALA A 105 36.14 -17.18 2.79
C ALA A 105 34.66 -16.73 2.96
N LEU A 106 34.35 -15.49 2.73
CA LEU A 106 32.98 -14.96 2.77
C LEU A 106 32.13 -15.53 1.64
N GLN A 107 32.67 -15.68 0.43
CA GLN A 107 32.00 -16.34 -0.70
C GLN A 107 31.69 -17.83 -0.41
N ALA A 108 32.60 -18.56 0.22
CA ALA A 108 32.37 -19.94 0.61
C ALA A 108 31.25 -20.07 1.67
N ARG A 109 31.26 -19.18 2.68
CA ARG A 109 30.16 -19.10 3.68
C ARG A 109 28.83 -18.75 3.03
N PHE A 110 28.82 -17.75 2.15
CA PHE A 110 27.61 -17.36 1.41
C PHE A 110 27.04 -18.53 0.59
N LYS A 111 27.87 -19.26 -0.15
CA LYS A 111 27.42 -20.43 -0.92
C LYS A 111 26.69 -21.43 -0.03
N THR A 112 27.23 -21.68 1.17
CA THR A 112 26.68 -22.65 2.13
C THR A 112 25.37 -22.13 2.74
N SER A 113 25.36 -20.88 3.23
CA SER A 113 24.18 -20.26 3.86
C SER A 113 23.04 -20.06 2.85
N ASN A 114 23.36 -19.64 1.63
CA ASN A 114 22.37 -19.45 0.57
C ASN A 114 21.71 -20.78 0.16
N ALA A 115 22.49 -21.86 0.03
CA ALA A 115 21.92 -23.18 -0.23
C ALA A 115 21.00 -23.68 0.90
N ALA A 116 21.34 -23.37 2.17
CA ALA A 116 20.49 -23.70 3.31
C ALA A 116 19.20 -22.86 3.32
N ALA A 117 19.30 -21.54 3.04
CA ALA A 117 18.17 -20.63 2.95
C ALA A 117 17.19 -21.04 1.83
N ILE A 118 17.69 -21.39 0.64
CA ILE A 118 16.88 -21.91 -0.47
C ILE A 118 16.10 -23.14 -0.04
N ARG A 119 16.76 -24.12 0.58
CA ARG A 119 16.07 -25.33 1.05
C ARG A 119 15.01 -25.01 2.09
N ALA A 120 15.35 -24.25 3.13
CA ALA A 120 14.43 -23.96 4.21
C ALA A 120 13.16 -23.22 3.72
N THR A 121 13.33 -22.24 2.82
CA THR A 121 12.17 -21.51 2.26
C THR A 121 11.35 -22.38 1.31
N GLN A 122 11.99 -23.24 0.49
CA GLN A 122 11.27 -24.17 -0.38
C GLN A 122 10.52 -25.23 0.44
N ASP A 123 11.16 -25.83 1.44
CA ASP A 123 10.54 -26.83 2.31
C ASP A 123 9.32 -26.26 3.04
N MET A 124 9.38 -24.99 3.44
CA MET A 124 8.24 -24.28 4.03
C MET A 124 7.09 -24.11 3.03
N ALA A 125 7.39 -23.69 1.80
CA ALA A 125 6.39 -23.58 0.74
C ALA A 125 5.72 -24.92 0.45
N ASP A 126 6.50 -26.00 0.37
CA ASP A 126 6.01 -27.36 0.11
C ASP A 126 5.17 -27.89 1.29
N TRP A 127 5.61 -27.62 2.52
CA TRP A 127 4.84 -27.98 3.72
C TRP A 127 3.49 -27.24 3.75
N LEU A 128 3.46 -25.94 3.48
CA LEU A 128 2.20 -25.16 3.38
C LEU A 128 1.30 -25.70 2.27
N LYS A 129 1.86 -25.99 1.10
CA LYS A 129 1.12 -26.59 -0.02
C LYS A 129 0.47 -27.92 0.36
N ALA A 130 1.13 -28.73 1.16
CA ALA A 130 0.59 -30.00 1.66
C ALA A 130 -0.61 -29.83 2.62
N GLN A 131 -0.83 -28.62 3.18
CA GLN A 131 -1.98 -28.31 4.01
C GLN A 131 -3.27 -28.00 3.19
N LYS A 132 -3.16 -27.68 1.88
CA LYS A 132 -4.32 -27.30 1.04
C LYS A 132 -5.51 -28.24 1.08
N PRO A 133 -5.36 -29.61 1.10
CA PRO A 133 -6.51 -30.51 1.14
C PRO A 133 -7.39 -30.33 2.38
N ASN A 134 -6.85 -29.82 3.48
CA ASN A 134 -7.54 -29.62 4.75
C ASN A 134 -7.82 -28.13 5.04
N ALA A 135 -7.59 -27.24 4.06
CA ALA A 135 -7.73 -25.82 4.24
C ALA A 135 -9.18 -25.39 4.58
N THR A 136 -9.30 -24.33 5.35
CA THR A 136 -10.60 -23.74 5.73
C THR A 136 -10.87 -22.42 5.00
N GLN A 137 -12.05 -21.84 5.22
CA GLN A 137 -12.39 -20.47 4.84
C GLN A 137 -12.48 -19.54 6.08
N ALA A 138 -11.91 -19.94 7.21
CA ALA A 138 -12.03 -19.25 8.50
C ALA A 138 -10.97 -18.12 8.64
N PHE A 139 -10.96 -17.16 7.72
CA PHE A 139 -10.08 -15.98 7.74
C PHE A 139 -10.70 -14.78 8.47
N ALA A 140 -12.03 -14.75 8.63
CA ALA A 140 -12.74 -13.59 9.19
C ALA A 140 -12.39 -13.36 10.66
N LEU A 141 -12.09 -12.11 11.02
CA LEU A 141 -11.83 -11.69 12.40
C LEU A 141 -13.10 -11.72 13.26
N GLY A 142 -14.26 -11.50 12.66
CA GLY A 142 -15.51 -11.21 13.37
C GLY A 142 -15.62 -9.73 13.78
N SER A 143 -16.83 -9.26 14.00
CA SER A 143 -17.13 -7.83 14.24
C SER A 143 -16.42 -7.27 15.46
N GLU A 144 -16.33 -8.03 16.55
CA GLU A 144 -15.68 -7.59 17.79
C GLU A 144 -14.18 -7.33 17.59
N LYS A 145 -13.45 -8.31 17.04
CA LYS A 145 -12.00 -8.14 16.79
C LYS A 145 -11.72 -7.13 15.70
N PHE A 146 -12.59 -7.01 14.68
CA PHE A 146 -12.44 -6.01 13.65
C PHE A 146 -12.58 -4.58 14.21
N ALA A 147 -13.57 -4.34 15.06
CA ALA A 147 -13.71 -3.07 15.77
C ALA A 147 -12.52 -2.80 16.73
N LYS A 148 -12.07 -3.84 17.46
CA LYS A 148 -10.87 -3.74 18.32
C LYS A 148 -9.62 -3.40 17.51
N MET A 149 -9.45 -3.96 16.32
CA MET A 149 -8.36 -3.61 15.40
C MET A 149 -8.37 -2.11 15.07
N LEU A 150 -9.52 -1.59 14.63
CA LEU A 150 -9.66 -0.18 14.27
C LEU A 150 -9.38 0.75 15.46
N HIS A 151 -9.87 0.40 16.65
CA HIS A 151 -9.56 1.14 17.86
C HIS A 151 -8.06 1.10 18.18
N ALA A 152 -7.46 -0.09 18.23
CA ALA A 152 -6.09 -0.28 18.67
C ALA A 152 -5.07 0.35 17.69
N THR A 153 -5.33 0.29 16.37
CA THR A 153 -4.38 0.77 15.35
C THR A 153 -4.61 2.23 14.96
N GLU A 154 -5.87 2.68 14.89
CA GLU A 154 -6.23 3.98 14.31
C GLU A 154 -7.04 4.88 15.25
N LEU A 155 -7.38 4.42 16.47
CA LEU A 155 -8.26 5.11 17.44
C LEU A 155 -9.65 5.42 16.86
N VAL A 156 -10.19 4.50 16.06
CA VAL A 156 -11.49 4.64 15.42
C VAL A 156 -12.52 3.79 16.17
N ASP A 157 -13.51 4.47 16.78
CA ASP A 157 -14.61 3.88 17.53
C ASP A 157 -15.97 4.02 16.85
N ILE A 158 -15.95 4.37 15.56
CA ILE A 158 -17.18 4.52 14.77
C ILE A 158 -17.84 3.14 14.61
N PRO A 159 -19.16 3.00 14.87
CA PRO A 159 -19.89 1.75 14.65
C PRO A 159 -19.71 1.21 13.23
N LEU A 160 -19.58 -0.12 13.10
CA LEU A 160 -19.27 -0.78 11.83
C LEU A 160 -20.32 -0.56 10.74
N ASP A 161 -21.59 -0.42 11.12
CA ASP A 161 -22.69 -0.08 10.20
C ASP A 161 -22.55 1.35 9.65
N GLN A 162 -22.13 2.30 10.47
CA GLN A 162 -21.85 3.67 10.04
C GLN A 162 -20.60 3.75 9.16
N LEU A 163 -19.54 2.98 9.50
CA LEU A 163 -18.36 2.86 8.64
C LEU A 163 -18.74 2.30 7.27
N LYS A 164 -19.50 1.21 7.26
CA LYS A 164 -19.97 0.58 6.02
C LYS A 164 -20.78 1.57 5.17
N ALA A 165 -21.73 2.27 5.78
CA ALA A 165 -22.54 3.28 5.10
C ALA A 165 -21.69 4.41 4.50
N ALA A 166 -20.66 4.88 5.21
CA ALA A 166 -19.75 5.91 4.71
C ALA A 166 -18.96 5.43 3.48
N GLY A 167 -18.43 4.20 3.51
CA GLY A 167 -17.72 3.62 2.37
C GLY A 167 -18.62 3.37 1.16
N GLU A 168 -19.83 2.88 1.38
CA GLU A 168 -20.84 2.70 0.32
C GLU A 168 -21.25 4.05 -0.30
N ALA A 169 -21.35 5.11 0.51
CA ALA A 169 -21.65 6.46 0.02
C ALA A 169 -20.50 7.03 -0.83
N ASP A 170 -19.23 6.87 -0.42
CA ASP A 170 -18.08 7.32 -1.21
C ASP A 170 -17.96 6.53 -2.52
N LEU A 171 -18.15 5.22 -2.49
CA LEU A 171 -18.22 4.37 -3.69
C LEU A 171 -19.31 4.84 -4.66
N ALA A 172 -20.51 5.12 -4.15
CA ALA A 172 -21.61 5.61 -4.98
C ALA A 172 -21.31 6.98 -5.59
N ARG A 173 -20.70 7.89 -4.83
CA ARG A 173 -20.26 9.21 -5.30
C ARG A 173 -19.26 9.08 -6.45
N ASN A 174 -18.26 8.26 -6.28
CA ASN A 174 -17.19 8.07 -7.27
C ASN A 174 -17.70 7.35 -8.53
N LEU A 175 -18.62 6.39 -8.40
CA LEU A 175 -19.31 5.78 -9.56
C LEU A 175 -20.16 6.78 -10.34
N ALA A 176 -20.86 7.67 -9.66
CA ALA A 176 -21.64 8.73 -10.30
C ALA A 176 -20.72 9.71 -11.06
N SER A 177 -19.60 10.11 -10.43
CA SER A 177 -18.59 10.97 -11.06
C SER A 177 -17.93 10.29 -12.26
N LEU A 178 -17.61 9.00 -12.15
CA LEU A 178 -17.09 8.20 -13.28
C LEU A 178 -18.08 8.20 -14.44
N LYS A 179 -19.37 7.99 -14.15
CA LYS A 179 -20.40 8.02 -15.20
C LYS A 179 -20.40 9.35 -15.93
N MET A 180 -20.39 10.47 -15.21
CA MET A 180 -20.39 11.82 -15.82
C MET A 180 -19.13 12.05 -16.67
N ALA A 181 -17.96 11.67 -16.19
CA ALA A 181 -16.71 11.79 -16.93
C ALA A 181 -16.72 10.91 -18.20
N CYS A 182 -17.21 9.68 -18.10
CA CYS A 182 -17.33 8.75 -19.22
C CYS A 182 -18.39 9.20 -20.24
N ASP A 183 -19.51 9.78 -19.83
CA ASP A 183 -20.52 10.31 -20.74
C ASP A 183 -19.94 11.40 -21.68
N THR A 184 -18.92 12.13 -21.18
CA THR A 184 -18.20 13.14 -21.98
C THR A 184 -17.04 12.51 -22.79
N TYR A 185 -16.20 11.68 -22.17
CA TYR A 185 -14.98 11.13 -22.78
C TYR A 185 -15.26 10.05 -23.81
N ALA A 186 -16.29 9.24 -23.58
CA ALA A 186 -16.64 8.07 -24.38
C ALA A 186 -18.16 8.02 -24.64
N ALA A 187 -18.74 9.11 -25.15
CA ALA A 187 -20.17 9.24 -25.37
C ALA A 187 -20.80 8.01 -26.04
N GLY A 188 -21.90 7.50 -25.47
CA GLY A 188 -22.62 6.34 -25.97
C GLY A 188 -21.96 4.98 -25.70
N LYS A 189 -20.88 4.92 -24.94
CA LYS A 189 -20.23 3.69 -24.52
C LYS A 189 -20.64 3.28 -23.10
N SER A 190 -20.51 1.98 -22.78
CA SER A 190 -20.65 1.52 -21.39
C SER A 190 -19.47 2.01 -20.54
N LEU A 191 -19.60 1.96 -19.20
CA LEU A 191 -18.50 2.30 -18.29
C LEU A 191 -17.28 1.40 -18.54
N SER A 192 -17.47 0.10 -18.72
CA SER A 192 -16.36 -0.81 -19.06
C SER A 192 -15.64 -0.38 -20.34
N GLN A 193 -16.38 -0.08 -21.42
CA GLN A 193 -15.77 0.40 -22.67
C GLN A 193 -15.07 1.76 -22.52
N CYS A 194 -15.55 2.62 -21.63
CA CYS A 194 -14.90 3.87 -21.29
C CYS A 194 -13.56 3.61 -20.58
N MET A 195 -13.56 2.72 -19.59
CA MET A 195 -12.35 2.31 -18.87
C MET A 195 -11.33 1.64 -19.81
N ASP A 196 -11.79 0.76 -20.71
CA ASP A 196 -10.94 0.15 -21.74
C ASP A 196 -10.27 1.20 -22.61
N LYS A 197 -11.01 2.25 -23.02
CA LYS A 197 -10.49 3.36 -23.82
C LYS A 197 -9.40 4.15 -23.08
N VAL A 198 -9.61 4.47 -21.79
CA VAL A 198 -8.60 5.16 -20.97
C VAL A 198 -7.36 4.28 -20.79
N ASN A 199 -7.57 2.99 -20.50
CA ASN A 199 -6.47 2.05 -20.33
C ASN A 199 -5.72 1.74 -21.63
N ALA A 200 -6.30 2.00 -22.81
CA ALA A 200 -5.63 1.84 -24.09
C ALA A 200 -4.59 2.93 -24.38
N ASP A 201 -4.71 4.11 -23.77
CA ASP A 201 -3.70 5.18 -23.90
C ASP A 201 -2.49 4.91 -22.99
N LYS A 202 -1.62 4.04 -23.44
CA LYS A 202 -0.45 3.56 -22.68
C LYS A 202 0.66 4.60 -22.60
N PRO A 203 1.41 4.64 -21.48
CA PRO A 203 2.59 5.48 -21.36
C PRO A 203 3.68 5.05 -22.36
N GLU A 204 4.25 6.01 -23.07
CA GLU A 204 5.36 5.78 -23.98
C GLU A 204 6.59 5.26 -23.24
N GLY A 205 7.17 4.16 -23.70
CA GLY A 205 8.30 3.51 -23.04
C GLY A 205 7.92 2.62 -21.85
N GLY A 206 6.60 2.40 -21.63
CA GLY A 206 6.09 1.58 -20.54
C GLY A 206 5.90 2.34 -19.23
N ALA A 207 5.47 1.64 -18.17
CA ALA A 207 5.07 2.26 -16.92
C ALA A 207 6.22 2.97 -16.18
N VAL A 208 7.42 2.39 -16.14
CA VAL A 208 8.60 2.96 -15.46
C VAL A 208 9.01 4.28 -16.10
N GLU A 209 9.14 4.31 -17.43
CA GLU A 209 9.53 5.52 -18.16
C GLU A 209 8.40 6.57 -18.13
N GLY A 210 7.15 6.12 -18.25
CA GLY A 210 5.97 6.99 -18.11
C GLY A 210 5.92 7.69 -16.76
N ALA A 211 6.09 6.95 -15.67
CA ALA A 211 6.14 7.51 -14.32
C ALA A 211 7.31 8.50 -14.16
N ARG A 212 8.50 8.14 -14.66
CA ARG A 212 9.68 9.04 -14.61
C ARG A 212 9.39 10.38 -15.27
N LYS A 213 8.73 10.38 -16.43
CA LYS A 213 8.35 11.61 -17.15
C LYS A 213 7.28 12.44 -16.42
N GLN A 214 6.46 11.81 -15.56
CA GLN A 214 5.39 12.50 -14.84
C GLN A 214 5.88 13.25 -13.57
N LEU A 215 6.94 12.78 -12.92
CA LEU A 215 7.33 13.28 -11.59
C LEU A 215 7.67 14.77 -11.55
N ASP A 216 8.41 15.28 -12.52
CA ASP A 216 8.78 16.69 -12.56
C ASP A 216 7.55 17.59 -12.75
N GLY A 217 6.62 17.18 -13.61
CA GLY A 217 5.36 17.88 -13.82
C GLY A 217 4.48 17.89 -12.58
N LEU A 218 4.36 16.77 -11.86
CA LEU A 218 3.62 16.70 -10.61
C LEU A 218 4.21 17.61 -9.54
N ARG A 219 5.56 17.60 -9.39
CA ARG A 219 6.26 18.46 -8.44
C ARG A 219 6.05 19.94 -8.77
N GLN A 220 6.20 20.32 -10.03
CA GLN A 220 6.00 21.71 -10.47
C GLN A 220 4.57 22.16 -10.27
N PHE A 221 3.59 21.30 -10.54
CA PHE A 221 2.18 21.60 -10.32
C PHE A 221 1.86 21.94 -8.85
N ILE A 222 2.42 21.19 -7.88
CA ILE A 222 2.29 21.47 -6.44
C ILE A 222 2.81 22.89 -6.12
N ILE A 223 3.97 23.26 -6.69
CA ILE A 223 4.59 24.57 -6.49
C ILE A 223 3.72 25.68 -7.09
N ASP A 224 3.30 25.52 -8.34
CA ASP A 224 2.54 26.54 -9.08
C ASP A 224 1.15 26.79 -8.46
N LYS A 225 0.56 25.76 -7.89
CA LYS A 225 -0.75 25.83 -7.22
C LYS A 225 -0.65 26.14 -5.72
N ASP A 226 0.55 26.20 -5.16
CA ASP A 226 0.80 26.46 -3.73
C ASP A 226 0.00 25.53 -2.81
N LEU A 227 -0.01 24.21 -3.13
CA LEU A 227 -0.86 23.22 -2.46
C LEU A 227 -0.34 22.78 -1.11
N VAL A 228 0.98 22.59 -0.99
CA VAL A 228 1.67 22.10 0.19
C VAL A 228 3.16 22.43 0.09
N THR A 229 3.81 22.64 1.22
CA THR A 229 5.26 22.90 1.26
C THR A 229 6.05 21.64 0.91
N ILE A 230 7.04 21.78 0.00
CA ILE A 230 8.06 20.76 -0.24
C ILE A 230 9.25 21.08 0.66
N PRO A 231 9.51 20.28 1.74
CA PRO A 231 10.42 20.69 2.82
C PRO A 231 11.89 20.49 2.50
N GLY A 232 12.25 20.00 1.33
CA GLY A 232 13.62 19.70 0.94
C GLY A 232 13.83 19.66 -0.57
N THR A 233 15.04 19.29 -0.96
CA THR A 233 15.46 19.18 -2.36
C THR A 233 15.58 17.74 -2.85
N GLU A 234 15.24 16.78 -2.00
CA GLU A 234 15.28 15.36 -2.30
C GLU A 234 14.31 15.02 -3.43
N GLN A 235 14.69 14.01 -4.20
CA GLN A 235 13.88 13.48 -5.28
C GLN A 235 13.85 11.95 -5.22
N ALA A 236 12.74 11.35 -5.65
CA ALA A 236 12.65 9.93 -5.81
C ALA A 236 13.13 9.50 -7.20
N LYS A 237 13.88 8.41 -7.25
CA LYS A 237 14.19 7.72 -8.50
C LYS A 237 13.00 6.83 -8.88
N VAL A 238 12.85 6.55 -10.18
CA VAL A 238 11.86 5.55 -10.64
C VAL A 238 12.64 4.38 -11.24
N GLU A 239 12.40 3.19 -10.69
CA GLU A 239 13.09 1.97 -11.10
C GLU A 239 12.10 0.81 -11.23
N GLU A 240 12.51 -0.23 -11.94
CA GLU A 240 11.77 -1.48 -12.00
C GLU A 240 11.87 -2.21 -10.65
N ALA A 241 10.75 -2.75 -10.17
CA ALA A 241 10.71 -3.49 -8.93
C ALA A 241 11.61 -4.74 -9.00
N PRO A 242 12.42 -4.99 -7.96
CA PRO A 242 13.24 -6.19 -7.91
C PRO A 242 12.37 -7.45 -7.91
N PRO A 243 12.85 -8.58 -8.49
CA PRO A 243 12.05 -9.79 -8.70
C PRO A 243 11.34 -10.34 -7.45
N PHE A 244 11.95 -10.18 -6.28
CA PHE A 244 11.40 -10.67 -5.03
C PHE A 244 10.26 -9.79 -4.47
N ASN A 245 10.06 -8.58 -5.01
CA ASN A 245 9.07 -7.63 -4.52
C ASN A 245 8.14 -7.12 -5.65
N ARG A 246 7.64 -8.06 -6.47
CA ARG A 246 6.70 -7.80 -7.60
C ARG A 246 5.27 -8.24 -7.30
N TRP A 247 4.93 -8.41 -6.03
CA TRP A 247 3.59 -8.83 -5.62
C TRP A 247 2.57 -7.67 -5.65
N ASN A 248 3.04 -6.43 -5.76
CA ASN A 248 2.23 -5.22 -5.95
C ASN A 248 2.72 -4.48 -7.20
N PHE A 249 1.80 -3.76 -7.87
CA PHE A 249 2.14 -3.01 -9.09
C PHE A 249 3.16 -1.90 -8.82
N ALA A 250 2.98 -1.13 -7.76
CA ALA A 250 3.82 0.00 -7.43
C ALA A 250 4.00 0.14 -5.92
N TYR A 251 5.15 0.67 -5.50
CA TYR A 251 5.45 1.04 -4.12
C TYR A 251 6.67 1.96 -4.09
N ILE A 252 6.85 2.67 -2.98
CA ILE A 252 8.04 3.49 -2.77
C ILE A 252 8.82 3.03 -1.54
N GLU A 253 10.15 2.97 -1.67
CA GLU A 253 11.08 2.82 -0.55
C GLU A 253 11.68 4.19 -0.21
N ILE A 254 11.51 4.61 1.03
CA ILE A 254 11.95 5.92 1.52
C ILE A 254 12.89 5.70 2.71
N PRO A 255 14.09 6.33 2.72
CA PRO A 255 14.98 6.28 3.88
C PRO A 255 14.31 6.87 5.11
N GLY A 256 14.56 6.25 6.26
CA GLY A 256 14.12 6.77 7.55
C GLY A 256 14.89 8.04 7.97
N PRO A 257 14.47 8.70 9.07
CA PRO A 257 15.00 10.00 9.48
C PRO A 257 16.50 9.99 9.84
N TYR A 258 17.03 8.82 10.18
CA TYR A 258 18.46 8.63 10.54
C TYR A 258 19.30 8.03 9.43
N GLU A 259 18.72 7.63 8.31
CA GLU A 259 19.41 7.08 7.14
C GLU A 259 19.83 8.23 6.20
N LYS A 260 21.07 8.65 6.30
CA LYS A 260 21.59 9.78 5.51
C LYS A 260 22.21 9.33 4.19
N GLY A 261 21.86 10.05 3.11
CA GLY A 261 22.45 9.84 1.78
C GLY A 261 21.91 8.64 1.00
N LEU A 262 20.90 7.92 1.54
CA LEU A 262 20.24 6.85 0.81
C LEU A 262 19.19 7.43 -0.15
N PRO A 263 19.02 6.85 -1.36
CA PRO A 263 18.01 7.30 -2.30
C PRO A 263 16.60 6.84 -1.86
N SER A 264 15.60 7.65 -2.18
CA SER A 264 14.21 7.18 -2.26
C SER A 264 13.98 6.60 -3.65
N VAL A 265 13.28 5.47 -3.72
CA VAL A 265 13.06 4.77 -4.99
C VAL A 265 11.59 4.38 -5.13
N TYR A 266 10.93 4.92 -6.13
CA TYR A 266 9.61 4.54 -6.57
C TYR A 266 9.76 3.34 -7.52
N TYR A 267 9.32 2.19 -7.06
CA TYR A 267 9.40 0.92 -7.79
C TYR A 267 8.09 0.62 -8.52
N ILE A 268 8.21 0.17 -9.77
CA ILE A 268 7.09 -0.29 -10.58
C ILE A 268 7.39 -1.71 -11.05
N ALA A 269 6.47 -2.65 -10.77
CA ALA A 269 6.61 -4.04 -11.18
C ALA A 269 6.32 -4.16 -12.70
N PRO A 270 7.20 -4.78 -13.47
CA PRO A 270 6.91 -5.11 -14.86
C PRO A 270 5.88 -6.24 -14.91
N PRO A 271 5.16 -6.41 -16.05
CA PRO A 271 4.31 -7.58 -16.24
C PRO A 271 5.13 -8.87 -16.22
N ASP A 272 4.55 -9.94 -15.68
CA ASP A 272 5.19 -11.25 -15.66
C ASP A 272 5.46 -11.74 -17.09
N PRO A 273 6.71 -12.08 -17.45
CA PRO A 273 7.06 -12.52 -18.80
C PRO A 273 6.41 -13.86 -19.20
N THR A 274 5.92 -14.63 -18.24
CA THR A 274 5.20 -15.89 -18.49
C THR A 274 3.74 -15.69 -18.89
N TRP A 275 3.19 -14.50 -18.68
CA TRP A 275 1.82 -14.17 -19.07
C TRP A 275 1.70 -14.03 -20.59
N SER A 276 0.47 -14.20 -21.10
CA SER A 276 0.17 -13.89 -22.50
C SER A 276 0.46 -12.42 -22.82
N LYS A 277 0.72 -12.12 -24.09
CA LYS A 277 0.95 -10.72 -24.52
C LYS A 277 -0.24 -9.80 -24.22
N ALA A 278 -1.45 -10.35 -24.26
CA ALA A 278 -2.67 -9.61 -23.92
C ALA A 278 -2.71 -9.27 -22.41
N GLU A 279 -2.38 -10.21 -21.55
CA GLU A 279 -2.31 -9.99 -20.10
C GLU A 279 -1.18 -9.02 -19.74
N GLN A 280 0.00 -9.16 -20.35
CA GLN A 280 1.10 -8.21 -20.16
C GLN A 280 0.70 -6.78 -20.57
N ALA A 281 0.00 -6.63 -21.67
CA ALA A 281 -0.49 -5.33 -22.13
C ALA A 281 -1.59 -4.76 -21.21
N ALA A 282 -2.49 -5.60 -20.69
CA ALA A 282 -3.56 -5.20 -19.79
C ALA A 282 -3.00 -4.74 -18.42
N TYR A 283 -1.93 -5.38 -17.94
CA TYR A 283 -1.30 -5.07 -16.66
C TYR A 283 -0.70 -3.65 -16.59
N VAL A 284 -0.18 -3.12 -17.69
CA VAL A 284 0.31 -1.74 -17.75
C VAL A 284 -0.89 -0.78 -17.74
N PRO A 285 -1.02 0.12 -16.78
CA PRO A 285 -2.13 1.07 -16.73
C PRO A 285 -2.07 2.10 -17.87
N GLY A 286 -3.18 2.76 -18.14
CA GLY A 286 -3.22 3.94 -19.00
C GLY A 286 -2.47 5.10 -18.38
N LYS A 287 -2.07 6.11 -19.18
CA LYS A 287 -1.28 7.27 -18.74
C LYS A 287 -1.94 8.04 -17.59
N SER A 288 -3.25 8.24 -17.66
CA SER A 288 -4.00 8.99 -16.64
C SER A 288 -4.13 8.22 -15.33
N VAL A 289 -4.25 6.89 -15.37
CA VAL A 289 -4.22 6.06 -14.15
C VAL A 289 -2.82 6.09 -13.54
N LEU A 290 -1.78 5.89 -14.35
CA LEU A 290 -0.38 5.96 -13.88
C LEU A 290 -0.04 7.34 -13.28
N LEU A 291 -0.63 8.43 -13.78
CA LEU A 291 -0.44 9.78 -13.23
C LEU A 291 -0.86 9.85 -11.76
N PHE A 292 -2.01 9.26 -11.42
CA PHE A 292 -2.49 9.25 -10.03
C PHE A 292 -1.80 8.21 -9.17
N THR A 293 -1.33 7.09 -9.73
CA THR A 293 -0.40 6.19 -9.04
C THR A 293 0.90 6.94 -8.68
N SER A 294 1.46 7.74 -9.62
CA SER A 294 2.67 8.55 -9.37
C SER A 294 2.40 9.69 -8.37
N ALA A 295 1.21 10.27 -8.36
CA ALA A 295 0.80 11.25 -7.35
C ALA A 295 0.71 10.60 -5.96
N HIS A 296 0.11 9.42 -5.86
CA HIS A 296 -0.01 8.62 -4.64
C HIS A 296 1.37 8.24 -4.06
N GLU A 297 2.26 7.71 -4.89
CA GLU A 297 3.56 7.23 -4.44
C GLU A 297 4.54 8.38 -4.15
N VAL A 298 4.52 9.46 -4.95
CA VAL A 298 5.58 10.45 -4.88
C VAL A 298 5.07 11.86 -4.58
N TRP A 299 4.40 12.55 -5.53
CA TRP A 299 4.12 13.97 -5.45
C TRP A 299 2.62 14.29 -5.59
N PRO A 300 1.92 14.63 -4.49
CA PRO A 300 2.37 14.89 -3.11
C PRO A 300 2.09 13.75 -2.12
N GLY A 301 2.01 12.49 -2.55
CA GLY A 301 1.65 11.34 -1.71
C GLY A 301 2.73 10.92 -0.71
N HIS A 302 3.05 9.62 -0.68
CA HIS A 302 3.94 9.02 0.32
C HIS A 302 5.30 9.71 0.42
N PHE A 303 5.98 9.98 -0.70
CA PHE A 303 7.29 10.59 -0.66
C PHE A 303 7.26 11.95 0.06
N LEU A 304 6.36 12.83 -0.33
CA LEU A 304 6.24 14.14 0.32
C LEU A 304 5.87 14.00 1.81
N GLN A 305 4.92 13.13 2.13
CA GLN A 305 4.50 12.89 3.52
C GLN A 305 5.69 12.44 4.38
N PHE A 306 6.52 11.50 3.90
CA PHE A 306 7.69 11.04 4.64
C PHE A 306 8.81 12.08 4.69
N LEU A 307 8.93 12.98 3.71
CA LEU A 307 9.84 14.12 3.84
C LEU A 307 9.46 15.03 5.02
N HIS A 308 8.16 15.22 5.27
CA HIS A 308 7.67 15.92 6.46
C HIS A 308 7.87 15.08 7.72
N SER A 309 7.46 13.83 7.73
CA SER A 309 7.61 12.95 8.91
C SER A 309 9.05 12.85 9.38
N ASN A 310 10.01 12.70 8.44
CA ASN A 310 11.45 12.63 8.75
C ASN A 310 11.99 13.93 9.37
N ARG A 311 11.25 15.05 9.26
CA ARG A 311 11.59 16.38 9.78
C ARG A 311 10.71 16.81 10.96
N ALA A 312 9.77 15.97 11.38
CA ALA A 312 8.92 16.26 12.52
C ALA A 312 9.76 16.57 13.76
N ASP A 313 9.35 17.54 14.56
CA ASP A 313 10.10 18.00 15.74
C ASP A 313 10.17 16.97 16.87
N TRP A 314 9.40 15.89 16.79
CA TRP A 314 9.32 14.86 17.80
C TRP A 314 9.58 13.45 17.22
N LYS A 315 10.39 12.67 17.95
CA LYS A 315 10.91 11.38 17.48
C LYS A 315 9.82 10.36 17.12
N PHE A 316 8.70 10.36 17.83
CA PHE A 316 7.62 9.41 17.55
C PHE A 316 6.94 9.70 16.22
N GLY A 317 6.76 10.96 15.82
CA GLY A 317 6.28 11.35 14.50
C GLY A 317 7.24 10.99 13.39
N GLN A 318 8.55 10.94 13.67
CA GLN A 318 9.56 10.50 12.72
C GLN A 318 9.56 8.98 12.51
N LEU A 319 9.24 8.19 13.55
CA LEU A 319 9.47 6.74 13.57
C LEU A 319 8.20 5.91 13.39
N PHE A 320 7.04 6.45 13.77
CA PHE A 320 5.79 5.69 13.76
C PHE A 320 4.73 6.40 12.94
N VAL A 321 4.50 5.88 11.76
CA VAL A 321 3.48 6.37 10.83
C VAL A 321 2.34 5.36 10.77
N GLY A 322 1.12 5.80 11.09
CA GLY A 322 -0.09 4.98 11.04
C GLY A 322 -0.52 4.67 9.61
N TYR A 323 -1.18 3.54 9.43
CA TYR A 323 -1.64 3.08 8.12
C TYR A 323 -2.66 4.06 7.52
N ALA A 324 -3.69 4.45 8.29
CA ALA A 324 -4.68 5.42 7.82
C ALA A 324 -4.08 6.82 7.57
N PHE A 325 -3.02 7.21 8.28
CA PHE A 325 -2.34 8.48 8.02
C PHE A 325 -1.62 8.43 6.67
N ALA A 326 -0.77 7.44 6.45
CA ALA A 326 0.06 7.36 5.24
C ALA A 326 -0.79 7.11 3.99
N GLU A 327 -1.62 6.07 4.00
CA GLU A 327 -2.44 5.71 2.84
C GLU A 327 -3.62 6.66 2.64
N GLY A 328 -4.19 7.14 3.74
CA GLY A 328 -5.24 8.15 3.69
C GLY A 328 -4.75 9.47 3.10
N TRP A 329 -3.55 9.93 3.48
CA TRP A 329 -2.92 11.09 2.87
C TRP A 329 -2.67 10.87 1.37
N ALA A 330 -1.99 9.79 1.00
CA ALA A 330 -1.68 9.51 -0.39
C ALA A 330 -2.96 9.42 -1.25
N HIS A 331 -3.99 8.73 -0.76
CA HIS A 331 -5.27 8.64 -1.44
C HIS A 331 -6.05 9.98 -1.48
N TYR A 332 -6.00 10.77 -0.41
CA TYR A 332 -6.55 12.12 -0.37
C TYR A 332 -5.90 13.02 -1.43
N THR A 333 -4.58 12.92 -1.62
CA THR A 333 -3.87 13.78 -2.57
C THR A 333 -4.23 13.50 -4.02
N GLU A 334 -4.68 12.31 -4.37
CA GLU A 334 -5.17 12.00 -5.72
C GLU A 334 -6.38 12.90 -6.09
N GLU A 335 -7.38 12.96 -5.21
CA GLU A 335 -8.57 13.81 -5.40
C GLU A 335 -8.19 15.30 -5.30
N MET A 336 -7.37 15.69 -4.32
CA MET A 336 -6.89 17.06 -4.14
C MET A 336 -6.15 17.59 -5.38
N MET A 337 -5.29 16.80 -6.01
CA MET A 337 -4.58 17.21 -7.23
C MET A 337 -5.53 17.41 -8.42
N PHE A 338 -6.52 16.53 -8.57
CA PHE A 338 -7.53 16.68 -9.60
C PHE A 338 -8.37 17.94 -9.37
N ASP A 339 -8.85 18.16 -8.14
CA ASP A 339 -9.63 19.36 -7.75
C ASP A 339 -8.86 20.66 -7.97
N ALA A 340 -7.53 20.65 -7.83
CA ALA A 340 -6.66 21.78 -8.11
C ALA A 340 -6.43 22.01 -9.61
N GLY A 341 -6.94 21.14 -10.49
CA GLY A 341 -6.86 21.25 -11.95
C GLY A 341 -5.72 20.48 -12.60
N LEU A 342 -5.19 19.44 -11.98
CA LEU A 342 -4.16 18.59 -12.60
C LEU A 342 -4.66 18.03 -13.95
N GLY A 343 -3.79 18.10 -14.96
CA GLY A 343 -4.12 17.63 -16.32
C GLY A 343 -5.28 18.39 -16.95
N ASP A 344 -5.39 19.71 -16.65
CA ASP A 344 -6.46 20.61 -17.09
C ASP A 344 -7.86 20.12 -16.69
N ALA A 345 -7.95 19.29 -15.65
CA ALA A 345 -9.17 18.66 -15.16
C ALA A 345 -10.02 18.01 -16.26
N THR A 346 -9.36 17.43 -17.26
CA THR A 346 -10.06 16.78 -18.39
C THR A 346 -10.85 15.56 -17.91
N PRO A 347 -11.92 15.17 -18.63
CA PRO A 347 -12.65 13.95 -18.31
C PRO A 347 -11.77 12.69 -18.26
N GLU A 348 -10.75 12.58 -19.12
CA GLU A 348 -9.80 11.48 -19.11
C GLU A 348 -8.96 11.48 -17.82
N THR A 349 -8.44 12.63 -17.40
CA THR A 349 -7.71 12.79 -16.16
C THR A 349 -8.59 12.41 -14.96
N HIS A 350 -9.86 12.86 -14.95
CA HIS A 350 -10.81 12.49 -13.90
C HIS A 350 -11.05 10.99 -13.81
N ILE A 351 -11.20 10.31 -14.98
CA ILE A 351 -11.37 8.85 -15.01
C ILE A 351 -10.14 8.16 -14.42
N GLY A 352 -8.94 8.66 -14.69
CA GLY A 352 -7.70 8.14 -14.09
C GLY A 352 -7.72 8.22 -12.56
N GLN A 353 -8.09 9.38 -11.99
CA GLN A 353 -8.24 9.56 -10.55
C GLN A 353 -9.33 8.64 -9.96
N LEU A 354 -10.50 8.58 -10.62
CA LEU A 354 -11.63 7.77 -10.16
C LEU A 354 -11.33 6.26 -10.24
N SER A 355 -10.49 5.80 -11.17
CA SER A 355 -10.04 4.41 -11.21
C SER A 355 -9.32 4.01 -9.91
N GLU A 356 -8.46 4.88 -9.42
CA GLU A 356 -7.74 4.70 -8.16
C GLU A 356 -8.69 4.80 -6.96
N ALA A 357 -9.62 5.75 -6.97
CA ALA A 357 -10.60 5.91 -5.90
C ALA A 357 -11.52 4.69 -5.77
N LEU A 358 -12.08 4.21 -6.87
CA LEU A 358 -12.99 3.06 -6.85
C LEU A 358 -12.32 1.78 -6.36
N LEU A 359 -11.04 1.58 -6.68
CA LEU A 359 -10.27 0.45 -6.16
C LEU A 359 -10.22 0.48 -4.62
N ARG A 360 -9.95 1.66 -4.03
CA ARG A 360 -9.85 1.84 -2.57
C ARG A 360 -11.22 1.78 -1.89
N ASP A 361 -12.25 2.28 -2.53
CA ASP A 361 -13.63 2.20 -2.02
C ASP A 361 -14.11 0.74 -1.95
N VAL A 362 -13.81 -0.07 -2.99
CA VAL A 362 -14.13 -1.50 -2.95
C VAL A 362 -13.30 -2.21 -1.88
N ARG A 363 -12.03 -1.86 -1.67
CA ARG A 363 -11.25 -2.37 -0.52
C ARG A 363 -11.95 -2.07 0.79
N PHE A 364 -12.46 -0.85 0.97
CA PHE A 364 -13.14 -0.44 2.19
C PHE A 364 -14.39 -1.29 2.48
N VAL A 365 -15.29 -1.37 1.52
CA VAL A 365 -16.53 -2.14 1.66
C VAL A 365 -16.26 -3.64 1.79
N SER A 366 -15.29 -4.14 1.01
CA SER A 366 -14.89 -5.55 1.02
C SER A 366 -14.24 -5.96 2.33
N ALA A 367 -13.36 -5.14 2.94
CA ALA A 367 -12.76 -5.44 4.24
C ALA A 367 -13.84 -5.70 5.31
N ILE A 368 -14.78 -4.78 5.42
CA ILE A 368 -15.89 -4.91 6.38
C ILE A 368 -16.74 -6.14 6.04
N GLY A 369 -17.09 -6.35 4.76
CA GLY A 369 -17.88 -7.48 4.31
C GLY A 369 -17.23 -8.83 4.60
N LEU A 370 -15.95 -8.99 4.26
CA LEU A 370 -15.17 -10.22 4.45
C LEU A 370 -14.99 -10.58 5.93
N HIS A 371 -14.73 -9.60 6.78
CA HIS A 371 -14.40 -9.85 8.17
C HIS A 371 -15.58 -9.80 9.14
N THR A 372 -16.69 -9.14 8.77
CA THR A 372 -17.83 -8.94 9.68
C THR A 372 -19.18 -9.34 9.09
N GLY A 373 -19.33 -9.31 7.77
CA GLY A 373 -20.60 -9.47 7.07
C GLY A 373 -20.81 -10.81 6.36
N GLY A 374 -19.88 -11.76 6.49
CA GLY A 374 -19.97 -13.07 5.83
C GLY A 374 -19.81 -13.03 4.30
N MET A 375 -19.25 -11.94 3.74
CA MET A 375 -18.90 -11.87 2.33
C MET A 375 -17.85 -12.93 2.02
N THR A 376 -18.04 -13.66 0.94
CA THR A 376 -17.07 -14.62 0.44
C THR A 376 -16.00 -13.93 -0.40
N MET A 377 -14.82 -14.55 -0.54
CA MET A 377 -13.75 -14.06 -1.43
C MET A 377 -14.25 -13.93 -2.88
N ALA A 378 -15.10 -14.85 -3.36
CA ALA A 378 -15.69 -14.76 -4.70
C ALA A 378 -16.63 -13.55 -4.88
N GLN A 379 -17.39 -13.20 -3.86
CA GLN A 379 -18.24 -11.99 -3.89
C GLN A 379 -17.38 -10.72 -3.87
N SER A 380 -16.31 -10.71 -3.09
CA SER A 380 -15.32 -9.63 -3.11
C SER A 380 -14.66 -9.48 -4.48
N GLU A 381 -14.19 -10.58 -5.08
CA GLU A 381 -13.62 -10.58 -6.44
C GLU A 381 -14.60 -10.01 -7.47
N GLN A 382 -15.87 -10.42 -7.40
CA GLN A 382 -16.89 -9.89 -8.31
C GLN A 382 -17.11 -8.39 -8.10
N MET A 383 -17.08 -7.91 -6.84
CA MET A 383 -17.21 -6.49 -6.54
C MET A 383 -16.05 -5.66 -7.15
N PHE A 384 -14.81 -6.16 -7.10
CA PHE A 384 -13.67 -5.51 -7.75
C PHE A 384 -13.83 -5.42 -9.26
N LYS A 385 -14.39 -6.46 -9.90
CA LYS A 385 -14.69 -6.44 -11.35
C LYS A 385 -15.80 -5.45 -11.70
N ASP A 386 -16.90 -5.47 -10.96
CA ASP A 386 -18.12 -4.73 -11.32
C ASP A 386 -18.09 -3.27 -10.90
N LYS A 387 -17.40 -2.93 -9.81
CA LYS A 387 -17.41 -1.59 -9.22
C LYS A 387 -16.09 -0.84 -9.36
N ALA A 388 -14.98 -1.55 -9.36
CA ALA A 388 -13.66 -0.96 -9.56
C ALA A 388 -13.07 -1.27 -10.95
N PHE A 389 -13.80 -1.96 -11.82
CA PHE A 389 -13.42 -2.28 -13.21
C PHE A 389 -12.05 -2.96 -13.32
N GLN A 390 -11.68 -3.74 -12.30
CA GLN A 390 -10.42 -4.45 -12.28
C GLN A 390 -10.45 -5.66 -13.23
N ASP A 391 -9.34 -5.90 -13.90
CA ASP A 391 -9.16 -7.14 -14.65
C ASP A 391 -9.24 -8.38 -13.72
N PRO A 392 -9.50 -9.58 -14.28
CA PRO A 392 -9.69 -10.78 -13.44
C PRO A 392 -8.48 -11.13 -12.55
N GLY A 393 -7.26 -10.83 -12.99
CA GLY A 393 -6.04 -11.09 -12.22
C GLY A 393 -5.95 -10.20 -10.99
N ASN A 394 -6.07 -8.89 -11.19
CA ASN A 394 -6.11 -7.90 -10.11
C ASN A 394 -7.30 -8.13 -9.17
N ALA A 395 -8.49 -8.39 -9.69
CA ALA A 395 -9.67 -8.65 -8.87
C ALA A 395 -9.46 -9.82 -7.90
N ARG A 396 -8.90 -10.94 -8.38
CA ARG A 396 -8.55 -12.09 -7.53
C ARG A 396 -7.51 -11.72 -6.48
N GLN A 397 -6.47 -10.99 -6.88
CA GLN A 397 -5.40 -10.54 -5.96
C GLN A 397 -5.96 -9.64 -4.86
N GLN A 398 -6.81 -8.67 -5.19
CA GLN A 398 -7.43 -7.75 -4.24
C GLN A 398 -8.38 -8.47 -3.27
N ALA A 399 -9.20 -9.40 -3.76
CA ALA A 399 -10.09 -10.20 -2.93
C ALA A 399 -9.31 -11.11 -1.96
N ALA A 400 -8.24 -11.74 -2.44
CA ALA A 400 -7.35 -12.54 -1.60
C ALA A 400 -6.66 -11.66 -0.54
N ARG A 401 -6.14 -10.48 -0.92
CA ARG A 401 -5.53 -9.52 0.01
C ARG A 401 -6.49 -9.16 1.12
N GLY A 402 -7.76 -8.89 0.82
CA GLY A 402 -8.77 -8.55 1.81
C GLY A 402 -8.92 -9.60 2.92
N THR A 403 -8.57 -10.87 2.69
CA THR A 403 -8.66 -11.92 3.71
C THR A 403 -7.53 -11.86 4.74
N TYR A 404 -6.33 -11.42 4.35
CA TYR A 404 -5.14 -11.38 5.22
C TYR A 404 -4.64 -9.96 5.52
N ASP A 405 -5.24 -8.94 4.92
CA ASP A 405 -5.02 -7.53 5.22
C ASP A 405 -6.37 -6.85 5.55
N PRO A 406 -6.97 -7.15 6.70
CA PRO A 406 -8.26 -6.56 7.11
C PRO A 406 -8.18 -5.03 7.26
N ALA A 407 -6.99 -4.49 7.40
CA ALA A 407 -6.74 -3.06 7.57
C ALA A 407 -6.65 -2.30 6.23
N TYR A 408 -6.76 -2.95 5.06
CA TYR A 408 -6.68 -2.24 3.77
C TYR A 408 -7.87 -1.28 3.50
N LEU A 409 -8.88 -1.23 4.39
CA LEU A 409 -9.88 -0.17 4.39
C LEU A 409 -9.27 1.21 4.74
N ASN A 410 -8.09 1.25 5.34
CA ASN A 410 -7.46 2.48 5.84
C ASN A 410 -7.17 3.52 4.75
N TYR A 411 -7.10 3.15 3.49
CA TYR A 411 -7.00 4.09 2.37
C TYR A 411 -8.17 5.08 2.36
N THR A 412 -9.38 4.59 2.15
CA THR A 412 -10.59 5.43 2.14
C THR A 412 -10.93 5.94 3.53
N LEU A 413 -10.75 5.15 4.60
CA LEU A 413 -10.95 5.60 5.98
C LEU A 413 -10.12 6.85 6.29
N GLY A 414 -8.83 6.79 6.01
CA GLY A 414 -7.91 7.90 6.22
C GLY A 414 -8.27 9.13 5.37
N LYS A 415 -8.56 8.92 4.08
CA LYS A 415 -9.03 10.00 3.19
C LYS A 415 -10.25 10.71 3.75
N LEU A 416 -11.28 9.98 4.15
CA LEU A 416 -12.51 10.57 4.68
C LEU A 416 -12.29 11.31 6.00
N MET A 417 -11.40 10.82 6.87
CA MET A 417 -11.02 11.53 8.09
C MET A 417 -10.25 12.84 7.78
N ILE A 418 -9.33 12.81 6.83
CA ILE A 418 -8.56 13.98 6.40
C ILE A 418 -9.48 15.03 5.77
N MET A 419 -10.40 14.61 4.90
CA MET A 419 -11.38 15.51 4.27
C MET A 419 -12.26 16.21 5.32
N GLN A 420 -12.74 15.48 6.34
CA GLN A 420 -13.53 16.06 7.41
C GLN A 420 -12.70 17.02 8.27
N LEU A 421 -11.46 16.64 8.61
CA LEU A 421 -10.57 17.51 9.36
C LEU A 421 -10.24 18.78 8.56
N ARG A 422 -9.97 18.67 7.26
CA ARG A 422 -9.77 19.83 6.37
C ARG A 422 -10.97 20.79 6.41
N GLN A 423 -12.16 20.24 6.27
CA GLN A 423 -13.40 21.05 6.29
C GLN A 423 -13.55 21.80 7.62
N ASP A 424 -13.39 21.11 8.74
CA ASP A 424 -13.55 21.70 10.07
C ASP A 424 -12.46 22.74 10.37
N TRP A 425 -11.21 22.43 10.00
CA TRP A 425 -10.07 23.31 10.25
C TRP A 425 -10.12 24.58 9.39
N THR A 426 -10.40 24.46 8.09
CA THR A 426 -10.47 25.62 7.18
C THR A 426 -11.66 26.53 7.49
N ALA A 427 -12.74 26.00 8.08
CA ALA A 427 -13.88 26.81 8.51
C ALA A 427 -13.51 27.80 9.62
N VAL A 428 -12.53 27.46 10.48
CA VAL A 428 -12.06 28.34 11.57
C VAL A 428 -10.75 29.07 11.25
N HIS A 429 -10.09 28.69 10.14
CA HIS A 429 -8.87 29.32 9.62
C HIS A 429 -9.08 29.75 8.15
N PRO A 430 -10.02 30.68 7.86
CA PRO A 430 -10.29 31.06 6.48
C PRO A 430 -9.17 31.93 5.90
N GLY A 431 -8.93 31.81 4.59
CA GLY A 431 -7.99 32.67 3.87
C GLY A 431 -7.55 32.07 2.54
N PRO A 432 -6.87 32.85 1.69
CA PRO A 432 -6.46 32.41 0.35
C PRO A 432 -5.47 31.23 0.38
N HIS A 433 -4.70 31.06 1.46
CA HIS A 433 -3.74 29.98 1.65
C HIS A 433 -4.21 28.93 2.67
N ALA A 434 -5.50 28.92 3.05
CA ALA A 434 -6.02 28.03 4.08
C ALA A 434 -5.77 26.55 3.76
N LEU A 435 -5.87 26.14 2.49
CA LEU A 435 -5.65 24.78 2.07
C LEU A 435 -4.19 24.35 2.28
N LYS A 436 -3.24 25.16 1.84
CA LYS A 436 -1.81 24.91 2.05
C LYS A 436 -1.45 24.86 3.54
N ALA A 437 -1.95 25.84 4.30
CA ALA A 437 -1.70 25.91 5.74
C ALA A 437 -2.23 24.67 6.47
N PHE A 438 -3.40 24.16 6.06
CA PHE A 438 -3.95 22.90 6.56
C PHE A 438 -3.02 21.72 6.25
N HIS A 439 -2.57 21.58 5.00
CA HIS A 439 -1.70 20.48 4.60
C HIS A 439 -0.37 20.51 5.36
N ASP A 440 0.26 21.67 5.45
CA ASP A 440 1.53 21.84 6.14
C ASP A 440 1.40 21.53 7.63
N GLU A 441 0.32 22.00 8.30
CA GLU A 441 0.08 21.68 9.70
C GLU A 441 -0.22 20.19 9.90
N PHE A 442 -1.08 19.58 9.07
CA PHE A 442 -1.39 18.16 9.14
C PHE A 442 -0.13 17.29 9.04
N LEU A 443 0.73 17.54 8.05
CA LEU A 443 1.94 16.78 7.81
C LEU A 443 3.02 16.99 8.90
N ASN A 444 3.07 18.14 9.54
CA ASN A 444 4.02 18.43 10.62
C ASN A 444 3.79 17.57 11.87
N HIS A 445 2.64 16.92 11.98
CA HIS A 445 2.39 15.94 13.06
C HIS A 445 3.16 14.61 12.86
N GLY A 446 3.80 14.41 11.72
CA GLY A 446 4.55 13.19 11.39
C GLY A 446 3.66 12.12 10.82
N GLY A 447 3.02 11.29 11.63
CA GLY A 447 2.16 10.20 11.13
C GLY A 447 1.35 9.48 12.21
N PRO A 448 0.93 10.13 13.33
CA PRO A 448 0.13 9.46 14.34
C PRO A 448 -1.30 9.18 13.84
N PRO A 449 -2.09 8.37 14.55
CA PRO A 449 -3.50 8.20 14.23
C PRO A 449 -4.23 9.54 14.02
N ILE A 450 -5.00 9.66 12.95
CA ILE A 450 -5.65 10.91 12.53
C ILE A 450 -6.54 11.53 13.64
N PRO A 451 -7.26 10.76 14.48
CA PRO A 451 -8.01 11.34 15.60
C PRO A 451 -7.16 12.15 16.57
N LEU A 452 -5.88 11.77 16.80
CA LEU A 452 -4.95 12.55 17.62
C LEU A 452 -4.57 13.87 16.93
N VAL A 453 -4.28 13.82 15.65
CA VAL A 453 -3.99 15.01 14.83
C VAL A 453 -5.16 15.98 14.87
N ARG A 454 -6.38 15.46 14.68
CA ARG A 454 -7.61 16.25 14.77
C ARG A 454 -7.75 16.94 16.12
N GLY A 455 -7.54 16.20 17.20
CA GLY A 455 -7.60 16.75 18.55
C GLY A 455 -6.62 17.90 18.76
N GLN A 456 -5.40 17.78 18.26
CA GLN A 456 -4.35 18.80 18.38
C GLN A 456 -4.66 20.02 17.49
N MET A 457 -5.00 19.83 16.23
CA MET A 457 -5.26 20.92 15.27
C MET A 457 -6.49 21.74 15.64
N LEU A 458 -7.50 21.14 16.26
CA LEU A 458 -8.76 21.80 16.64
C LEU A 458 -8.86 22.16 18.14
N GLY A 459 -7.83 21.84 18.94
CA GLY A 459 -7.86 22.05 20.38
C GLY A 459 -9.00 21.28 21.09
N SER A 460 -9.31 20.07 20.61
CA SER A 460 -10.41 19.23 21.08
C SER A 460 -9.92 17.88 21.61
N LYS A 461 -10.83 17.06 22.14
CA LYS A 461 -10.51 15.66 22.42
C LYS A 461 -10.30 14.90 21.10
N PRO A 462 -9.40 13.89 21.09
CA PRO A 462 -9.26 12.99 19.96
C PRO A 462 -10.60 12.34 19.59
N GLU A 463 -10.97 12.41 18.33
CA GLU A 463 -12.21 11.85 17.81
C GLU A 463 -12.06 11.49 16.32
N ALA A 464 -12.51 10.29 15.94
CA ALA A 464 -12.64 9.92 14.54
C ALA A 464 -13.93 10.50 13.96
N LYS A 465 -13.81 11.32 12.92
CA LYS A 465 -14.93 11.84 12.13
C LYS A 465 -14.69 11.60 10.66
N LEU A 466 -15.73 11.19 9.95
CA LEU A 466 -15.69 10.93 8.52
C LEU A 466 -16.39 12.06 7.76
N TRP A 467 -15.80 12.45 6.67
CA TRP A 467 -16.49 13.27 5.70
C TRP A 467 -17.58 12.41 5.03
N ILE A 468 -18.79 12.94 5.03
CA ILE A 468 -19.93 12.35 4.32
C ILE A 468 -20.46 13.43 3.40
N MET A 469 -20.64 13.10 2.13
CA MET A 469 -21.20 14.03 1.15
C MET A 469 -22.51 14.62 1.70
N PRO A 470 -22.64 15.96 1.76
CA PRO A 470 -23.92 16.58 2.14
C PRO A 470 -25.03 16.04 1.24
N ALA A 471 -26.18 15.75 1.83
CA ALA A 471 -27.37 15.40 1.06
C ALA A 471 -27.72 16.58 0.13
N ALA A 472 -27.94 16.29 -1.15
CA ALA A 472 -28.28 17.29 -2.17
C ALA A 472 -29.63 17.93 -1.89
#